data_1b99dcf2a3c8cb8ace9c83dc785fd2c6
#
_entry.id   1b99dcf2a3c8cb8ace9c83dc785fd2c6
#
_cell.length_a   1.000
_cell.length_b   1.000
_cell.length_c   1.000
_cell.angle_alpha   90.00
_cell.angle_beta   90.00
_cell.angle_gamma   90.00
#
_symmetry.space_group_name_H-M   'P 1'
#
loop_
_entity.id
_entity.type
_entity.pdbx_description
1 polymer ?
#
loop_
_entity_poly.entity_id
_entity_poly.type
_entity_poly.pdbx_seq_one_letter_code
_entity_poly.pdbx_strand_id
1 'polypeptide(L)'
;MSAQINNIRPEFDREIVDIVDYVMNYEISSKVAYDTAHYCLLDTLGCGLEALEYPACKKLLGPIVPGTVVPNGVRVPGTQFQLDPVQAAFNIGAMIRWLDFNDTWLAAEWGHPSDNLGGILATADWLSRNAVASGKAPLTMKQVLTAMIKAHEIQGCIALENSFNRVGLDHVLLVKVASTAVVAEMLGLTXEEILNAVSLAWVDGQSLRTYRHAPNTGTRKSWAAGDATSRAVRLALMAKTGEMGYPSALTAPVWGFYDVSFKGESFRFQRPYGSYVMENVLFKISFPAEFHSQTAVEAAMTLYXQMQAAGKTAADIEKVTIRTHEACIRIIDKKGPLNNPADRDHCIQYMVAIPLLFGRLTAADYEDNVAQDKRIDALREKINCFEDPAFTADYHDPEKRAIANAITLEFTDGTRFEEVVVEYPIGHARRRQDGIPKLVDKFKINLARQFPTRQQQRILEVSLDRTRLEQMPVNEYLDLYVI
;
A
#
# COMPACT_ATOMS: atom_id res chain seq x y z
N MET A 1 -24.59 -29.11 33.34
CA MET A 1 -25.78 -28.26 33.09
C MET A 1 -25.54 -27.45 31.83
N SER A 2 -26.38 -27.61 30.81
CA SER A 2 -26.26 -26.81 29.60
C SER A 2 -26.89 -25.43 29.85
N ALA A 3 -26.16 -24.40 29.47
CA ALA A 3 -26.66 -23.04 29.60
C ALA A 3 -27.78 -22.82 28.59
N GLN A 4 -28.79 -22.12 29.02
CA GLN A 4 -29.89 -21.73 28.15
C GLN A 4 -29.39 -20.66 27.18
N ILE A 5 -29.68 -20.82 25.89
CA ILE A 5 -29.28 -19.88 24.88
C ILE A 5 -30.17 -18.64 24.95
N ASN A 6 -29.57 -17.49 25.04
CA ASN A 6 -30.28 -16.21 25.00
C ASN A 6 -30.10 -15.61 23.61
N ASN A 7 -31.23 -15.48 22.90
CA ASN A 7 -31.19 -15.03 21.49
C ASN A 7 -31.38 -13.52 21.33
N ILE A 8 -31.20 -12.75 22.40
CA ILE A 8 -31.27 -11.30 22.31
C ILE A 8 -29.99 -10.78 21.64
N ARG A 9 -30.15 -10.00 20.58
CA ARG A 9 -28.97 -9.42 19.88
C ARG A 9 -28.34 -8.37 20.80
N PRO A 10 -27.04 -8.45 20.98
CA PRO A 10 -26.34 -7.43 21.80
C PRO A 10 -26.16 -6.13 21.01
N GLU A 11 -25.64 -5.11 21.71
CA GLU A 11 -25.14 -3.92 21.02
C GLU A 11 -23.95 -4.29 20.17
N PHE A 12 -23.70 -3.47 19.15
CA PHE A 12 -22.52 -3.70 18.32
C PHE A 12 -21.23 -3.58 19.14
N ASP A 13 -20.24 -4.40 18.79
CA ASP A 13 -18.92 -4.36 19.42
C ASP A 13 -18.38 -2.94 19.43
N ARG A 14 -17.74 -2.57 20.53
CA ARG A 14 -17.20 -1.22 20.71
C ARG A 14 -16.25 -0.86 19.60
N GLU A 15 -15.43 -1.80 19.17
CA GLU A 15 -14.43 -1.55 18.12
C GLU A 15 -15.12 -1.17 16.81
N ILE A 16 -16.26 -1.79 16.52
CA ILE A 16 -17.03 -1.46 15.31
C ILE A 16 -17.68 -0.08 15.47
N VAL A 17 -18.27 0.18 16.64
CA VAL A 17 -18.91 1.48 16.91
C VAL A 17 -17.88 2.62 16.76
N ASP A 18 -16.68 2.42 17.27
CA ASP A 18 -15.65 3.47 17.20
C ASP A 18 -15.28 3.79 15.77
N ILE A 19 -15.17 2.79 14.90
CA ILE A 19 -14.90 3.01 13.48
C ILE A 19 -16.01 3.83 12.84
N VAL A 20 -17.26 3.43 13.11
CA VAL A 20 -18.41 4.08 12.47
C VAL A 20 -18.56 5.52 12.96
N ASP A 21 -18.41 5.73 14.27
CA ASP A 21 -18.46 7.09 14.81
C ASP A 21 -17.40 7.97 14.16
N TYR A 22 -16.20 7.43 13.98
CA TYR A 22 -15.12 8.17 13.37
C TYR A 22 -15.43 8.59 11.93
N VAL A 23 -15.87 7.64 11.10
CA VAL A 23 -16.10 7.99 9.68
C VAL A 23 -17.27 8.95 9.52
N MET A 24 -18.28 8.87 10.40
CA MET A 24 -19.45 9.72 10.27
C MET A 24 -19.27 11.10 10.89
N ASN A 25 -18.52 11.20 11.98
CA ASN A 25 -18.59 12.40 12.81
C ASN A 25 -17.27 13.16 12.96
N TYR A 26 -16.14 12.49 12.76
CA TYR A 26 -14.87 13.18 12.96
C TYR A 26 -14.57 14.10 11.79
N GLU A 27 -14.23 15.36 12.09
CA GLU A 27 -13.88 16.32 11.05
C GLU A 27 -12.37 16.45 10.99
N ILE A 28 -11.79 16.13 9.82
CA ILE A 28 -10.35 16.25 9.64
C ILE A 28 -9.99 17.72 9.51
N SER A 29 -9.12 18.20 10.40
CA SER A 29 -8.67 19.59 10.37
C SER A 29 -7.18 19.74 10.14
N SER A 30 -6.44 18.64 10.11
CA SER A 30 -4.98 18.67 10.01
C SER A 30 -4.53 19.09 8.62
N LYS A 31 -3.80 20.22 8.54
CA LYS A 31 -3.22 20.65 7.28
C LYS A 31 -2.19 19.65 6.78
N VAL A 32 -1.38 19.09 7.70
CA VAL A 32 -0.37 18.11 7.33
C VAL A 32 -1.02 16.87 6.71
N ALA A 33 -2.15 16.44 7.27
CA ALA A 33 -2.83 15.26 6.71
C ALA A 33 -3.32 15.52 5.29
N TYR A 34 -3.91 16.70 5.02
CA TYR A 34 -4.35 17.01 3.66
C TYR A 34 -3.17 17.21 2.70
N ASP A 35 -2.08 17.83 3.17
CA ASP A 35 -0.87 17.94 2.35
C ASP A 35 -0.36 16.55 1.95
N THR A 36 -0.28 15.66 2.93
CA THR A 36 0.23 14.32 2.68
C THR A 36 -0.72 13.52 1.79
N ALA A 37 -2.03 13.63 2.04
CA ALA A 37 -3.01 12.92 1.22
C ALA A 37 -2.94 13.35 -0.23
N HIS A 38 -2.72 14.64 -0.47
CA HIS A 38 -2.57 15.17 -1.82
C HIS A 38 -1.42 14.44 -2.54
N TYR A 39 -0.26 14.39 -1.92
CA TYR A 39 0.89 13.74 -2.57
C TYR A 39 0.72 12.22 -2.60
N CYS A 40 0.07 11.64 -1.61
CA CYS A 40 -0.24 10.21 -1.62
C CYS A 40 -1.12 9.86 -2.82
N LEU A 41 -2.11 10.69 -3.11
CA LEU A 41 -2.98 10.46 -4.28
C LEU A 41 -2.15 10.42 -5.56
N LEU A 42 -1.26 11.40 -5.74
CA LEU A 42 -0.44 11.47 -6.97
C LEU A 42 0.49 10.27 -7.07
N ASP A 43 1.18 9.97 -5.97
CA ASP A 43 2.10 8.83 -5.95
C ASP A 43 1.38 7.52 -6.27
N THR A 44 0.22 7.34 -5.67
CA THR A 44 -0.55 6.11 -5.81
C THR A 44 -1.08 5.94 -7.23
N LEU A 45 -1.63 7.01 -7.80
CA LEU A 45 -2.09 6.94 -9.19
C LEU A 45 -0.91 6.68 -10.12
N GLY A 46 0.23 7.31 -9.87
CA GLY A 46 1.42 7.08 -10.68
C GLY A 46 1.85 5.63 -10.63
N CYS A 47 1.82 5.00 -9.45
CA CYS A 47 2.17 3.59 -9.34
C CYS A 47 1.24 2.72 -10.20
N GLY A 48 -0.05 3.05 -10.21
CA GLY A 48 -0.99 2.32 -11.04
C GLY A 48 -0.68 2.47 -12.53
N LEU A 49 -0.27 3.66 -12.95
CA LEU A 49 0.07 3.88 -14.36
C LEU A 49 1.33 3.12 -14.75
N GLU A 50 2.32 3.05 -13.86
CA GLU A 50 3.51 2.26 -14.14
C GLU A 50 3.17 0.79 -14.31
N ALA A 51 2.24 0.28 -13.51
CA ALA A 51 1.84 -1.13 -13.57
C ALA A 51 1.29 -1.51 -14.93
N LEU A 52 0.74 -0.56 -15.67
CA LEU A 52 0.20 -0.83 -17.01
C LEU A 52 1.29 -1.19 -18.03
N GLU A 53 2.56 -1.01 -17.69
CA GLU A 53 3.66 -1.50 -18.52
C GLU A 53 3.84 -3.02 -18.43
N TYR A 54 3.14 -3.69 -17.54
CA TYR A 54 3.41 -5.09 -17.20
C TYR A 54 2.24 -5.98 -17.60
N PRO A 55 2.46 -6.88 -18.56
CA PRO A 55 1.38 -7.77 -19.04
C PRO A 55 0.76 -8.62 -17.94
N ALA A 56 1.54 -9.01 -16.93
CA ALA A 56 1.02 -9.81 -15.82
C ALA A 56 -0.05 -9.08 -15.03
N CYS A 57 0.05 -7.74 -14.95
CA CYS A 57 -1.00 -6.94 -14.35
C CYS A 57 -2.16 -6.75 -15.32
N LYS A 58 -1.85 -6.37 -16.55
CA LYS A 58 -2.88 -6.02 -17.53
C LYS A 58 -3.85 -7.16 -17.81
N LYS A 59 -3.38 -8.39 -17.75
CA LYS A 59 -4.25 -9.54 -18.05
C LYS A 59 -5.40 -9.68 -17.04
N LEU A 60 -5.25 -9.07 -15.85
CA LEU A 60 -6.28 -9.14 -14.81
C LEU A 60 -7.30 -8.01 -14.88
N LEU A 61 -7.05 -7.01 -15.74
CA LEU A 61 -7.89 -5.82 -15.79
C LEU A 61 -9.04 -5.99 -16.77
N GLY A 62 -10.00 -5.04 -16.65
CA GLY A 62 -11.18 -5.04 -17.49
C GLY A 62 -12.37 -5.64 -16.78
N PRO A 63 -13.47 -5.80 -17.51
CA PRO A 63 -14.67 -6.40 -16.92
C PRO A 63 -14.49 -7.90 -16.76
N ILE A 64 -15.32 -8.50 -15.90
CA ILE A 64 -15.30 -9.96 -15.74
C ILE A 64 -15.73 -10.64 -17.04
N VAL A 65 -16.78 -10.10 -17.68
CA VAL A 65 -17.21 -10.61 -18.96
C VAL A 65 -16.67 -9.68 -20.05
N PRO A 66 -15.76 -10.16 -20.91
CA PRO A 66 -15.15 -9.29 -21.92
C PRO A 66 -16.22 -8.59 -22.77
N GLY A 67 -15.97 -7.32 -23.07
CA GLY A 67 -16.88 -6.51 -23.88
C GLY A 67 -17.93 -5.76 -23.08
N THR A 68 -18.07 -6.05 -21.81
CA THR A 68 -19.05 -5.35 -20.98
C THR A 68 -18.66 -3.88 -20.80
N VAL A 69 -19.60 -2.97 -21.01
CA VAL A 69 -19.45 -1.55 -20.76
C VAL A 69 -20.63 -1.13 -19.89
N VAL A 70 -20.32 -0.58 -18.71
CA VAL A 70 -21.36 -0.21 -17.74
C VAL A 70 -21.78 1.25 -18.00
N PRO A 71 -23.07 1.53 -18.18
CA PRO A 71 -23.50 2.92 -18.36
C PRO A 71 -23.13 3.75 -17.13
N ASN A 72 -22.54 4.92 -17.38
CA ASN A 72 -22.04 5.80 -16.32
C ASN A 72 -21.08 5.06 -15.39
N GLY A 73 -20.32 4.12 -15.96
CA GLY A 73 -19.39 3.31 -15.20
C GLY A 73 -18.13 4.06 -14.83
N VAL A 74 -17.42 3.47 -13.90
CA VAL A 74 -16.16 4.03 -13.40
C VAL A 74 -15.11 4.00 -14.51
N ARG A 75 -14.41 5.10 -14.67
CA ARG A 75 -13.27 5.18 -15.60
C ARG A 75 -12.02 4.70 -14.89
N VAL A 76 -11.42 3.63 -15.40
CA VAL A 76 -10.18 3.11 -14.82
C VAL A 76 -9.00 3.89 -15.42
N PRO A 77 -8.19 4.56 -14.60
CA PRO A 77 -7.12 5.41 -15.13
C PRO A 77 -6.18 4.69 -16.07
N GLY A 78 -5.81 5.35 -17.16
CA GLY A 78 -4.88 4.82 -18.14
C GLY A 78 -5.48 3.77 -19.06
N THR A 79 -6.80 3.57 -19.01
CA THR A 79 -7.49 2.57 -19.83
C THR A 79 -8.75 3.21 -20.43
N GLN A 80 -9.46 2.41 -21.22
CA GLN A 80 -10.77 2.79 -21.75
C GLN A 80 -11.91 2.09 -21.01
N PHE A 81 -11.61 1.32 -19.97
CA PHE A 81 -12.63 0.52 -19.30
C PHE A 81 -13.64 1.39 -18.57
N GLN A 82 -14.91 0.98 -18.65
CA GLN A 82 -16.04 1.62 -17.95
C GLN A 82 -16.73 0.50 -17.19
N LEU A 83 -16.50 0.45 -15.87
CA LEU A 83 -16.85 -0.72 -15.08
C LEU A 83 -17.79 -0.37 -13.94
N ASP A 84 -18.48 -1.39 -13.42
CA ASP A 84 -19.20 -1.23 -12.15
C ASP A 84 -18.18 -0.93 -11.04
N PRO A 85 -18.65 -0.36 -9.92
CA PRO A 85 -17.68 0.08 -8.91
C PRO A 85 -16.94 -1.06 -8.21
N VAL A 86 -17.52 -2.27 -8.14
CA VAL A 86 -16.81 -3.39 -7.51
C VAL A 86 -15.64 -3.82 -8.38
N GLN A 87 -15.89 -4.06 -9.67
CA GLN A 87 -14.84 -4.49 -10.57
C GLN A 87 -13.81 -3.38 -10.79
N ALA A 88 -14.26 -2.11 -10.84
CA ALA A 88 -13.34 -0.99 -10.96
C ALA A 88 -12.41 -0.90 -9.75
N ALA A 89 -12.95 -1.13 -8.56
CA ALA A 89 -12.12 -1.13 -7.35
C ALA A 89 -11.03 -2.19 -7.43
N PHE A 90 -11.37 -3.38 -7.94
CA PHE A 90 -10.36 -4.42 -8.13
C PHE A 90 -9.30 -3.97 -9.14
N ASN A 91 -9.75 -3.44 -10.28
CA ASN A 91 -8.80 -2.99 -11.32
C ASN A 91 -7.83 -1.96 -10.76
N ILE A 92 -8.36 -0.91 -10.16
CA ILE A 92 -7.53 0.19 -9.65
C ILE A 92 -6.62 -0.31 -8.54
N GLY A 93 -7.15 -1.11 -7.63
CA GLY A 93 -6.36 -1.63 -6.52
C GLY A 93 -5.23 -2.55 -6.97
N ALA A 94 -5.50 -3.39 -7.98
CA ALA A 94 -4.46 -4.26 -8.53
C ALA A 94 -3.34 -3.44 -9.18
N MET A 95 -3.73 -2.40 -9.94
CA MET A 95 -2.76 -1.50 -10.55
C MET A 95 -1.89 -0.82 -9.50
N ILE A 96 -2.52 -0.29 -8.47
CA ILE A 96 -1.82 0.49 -7.45
C ILE A 96 -0.75 -0.34 -6.75
N ARG A 97 -1.10 -1.57 -6.42
CA ARG A 97 -0.22 -2.40 -5.58
C ARG A 97 0.73 -3.27 -6.39
N TRP A 98 0.56 -3.33 -7.71
CA TRP A 98 1.25 -4.34 -8.53
C TRP A 98 2.74 -4.36 -8.31
N LEU A 99 3.40 -3.20 -8.29
CA LEU A 99 4.86 -3.14 -8.26
C LEU A 99 5.44 -2.98 -6.87
N ASP A 100 4.59 -3.01 -5.83
CA ASP A 100 5.05 -2.80 -4.45
C ASP A 100 5.81 -1.48 -4.34
N PHE A 101 5.23 -0.43 -4.91
CA PHE A 101 5.88 0.87 -4.98
C PHE A 101 5.00 1.98 -4.40
N ASN A 102 3.84 1.60 -3.86
CA ASN A 102 2.98 2.56 -3.17
C ASN A 102 3.39 2.65 -1.70
N ASP A 103 2.72 3.49 -0.94
CA ASP A 103 3.11 3.81 0.43
C ASP A 103 3.20 2.58 1.34
N THR A 104 3.77 2.81 2.54
CA THR A 104 3.98 1.73 3.50
C THR A 104 3.72 2.24 4.91
N TRP A 105 3.15 1.37 5.75
CA TRP A 105 2.97 1.62 7.18
C TRP A 105 3.58 0.45 7.94
N LEU A 106 4.51 0.77 8.87
CA LEU A 106 5.23 -0.25 9.63
C LEU A 106 4.85 -0.14 11.10
N ALA A 107 4.29 -1.22 11.65
CA ALA A 107 3.79 -1.25 13.00
C ALA A 107 3.76 -2.72 13.45
N ALA A 108 2.93 -3.08 14.43
CA ALA A 108 2.78 -4.49 14.77
C ALA A 108 2.31 -5.29 13.55
N GLU A 109 1.48 -4.66 12.71
CA GLU A 109 1.16 -5.19 11.39
C GLU A 109 1.68 -4.23 10.34
N TRP A 110 2.22 -4.75 9.25
CA TRP A 110 2.66 -3.94 8.12
C TRP A 110 1.51 -3.76 7.14
N GLY A 111 1.58 -2.72 6.33
CA GLY A 111 0.54 -2.51 5.33
C GLY A 111 0.87 -1.37 4.40
N HIS A 112 -0.06 -1.13 3.47
CA HIS A 112 0.08 -0.12 2.43
C HIS A 112 -1.26 0.60 2.35
N PRO A 113 -1.47 1.62 3.20
CA PRO A 113 -2.84 2.16 3.33
C PRO A 113 -3.41 2.77 2.07
N SER A 114 -2.57 3.20 1.11
CA SER A 114 -3.12 3.67 -0.16
C SER A 114 -3.80 2.55 -0.96
N ASP A 115 -3.64 1.29 -0.54
CA ASP A 115 -4.42 0.19 -1.10
C ASP A 115 -5.92 0.44 -1.04
N ASN A 116 -6.37 1.30 -0.14
CA ASN A 116 -7.78 1.63 -0.02
C ASN A 116 -8.29 2.50 -1.16
N LEU A 117 -7.39 3.11 -1.93
CA LEU A 117 -7.81 4.09 -2.94
C LEU A 117 -8.66 3.45 -4.03
N GLY A 118 -8.44 2.17 -4.35
CA GLY A 118 -9.26 1.53 -5.38
C GLY A 118 -10.74 1.60 -5.06
N GLY A 119 -11.11 1.21 -3.86
CA GLY A 119 -12.51 1.28 -3.45
C GLY A 119 -13.01 2.70 -3.32
N ILE A 120 -12.18 3.58 -2.77
CA ILE A 120 -12.56 4.98 -2.58
C ILE A 120 -12.81 5.65 -3.93
N LEU A 121 -11.86 5.53 -4.84
CA LEU A 121 -11.94 6.24 -6.11
C LEU A 121 -13.03 5.67 -7.00
N ALA A 122 -13.16 4.33 -7.02
CA ALA A 122 -14.22 3.71 -7.82
C ALA A 122 -15.60 4.14 -7.34
N THR A 123 -15.81 4.15 -6.03
CA THR A 123 -17.10 4.57 -5.47
C THR A 123 -17.38 6.04 -5.74
N ALA A 124 -16.37 6.88 -5.52
CA ALA A 124 -16.54 8.32 -5.73
C ALA A 124 -16.84 8.64 -7.18
N ASP A 125 -16.15 7.98 -8.10
CA ASP A 125 -16.37 8.23 -9.52
C ASP A 125 -17.75 7.74 -9.96
N TRP A 126 -18.13 6.54 -9.51
CA TRP A 126 -19.43 5.98 -9.85
C TRP A 126 -20.56 6.89 -9.35
N LEU A 127 -20.46 7.34 -8.09
CA LEU A 127 -21.45 8.25 -7.53
C LEU A 127 -21.51 9.56 -8.31
N SER A 128 -20.34 10.09 -8.67
CA SER A 128 -20.26 11.38 -9.36
C SER A 128 -20.87 11.30 -10.76
N ARG A 129 -20.56 10.24 -11.51
CA ARG A 129 -21.10 10.11 -12.87
C ARG A 129 -22.60 9.93 -12.86
N ASN A 130 -23.10 9.16 -11.91
CA ASN A 130 -24.53 8.97 -11.79
C ASN A 130 -25.25 10.22 -11.27
N ALA A 131 -24.59 10.98 -10.40
CA ALA A 131 -25.13 12.24 -9.94
C ALA A 131 -25.28 13.22 -11.12
N VAL A 132 -24.22 13.37 -11.91
CA VAL A 132 -24.26 14.27 -13.07
C VAL A 132 -25.34 13.82 -14.05
N ALA A 133 -25.43 12.52 -14.32
CA ALA A 133 -26.46 12.00 -15.23
C ALA A 133 -27.86 12.28 -14.71
N SER A 134 -28.05 12.43 -13.40
CA SER A 134 -29.35 12.73 -12.79
C SER A 134 -29.54 14.21 -12.48
N GLY A 135 -28.63 15.08 -12.94
CA GLY A 135 -28.74 16.52 -12.70
C GLY A 135 -28.36 16.92 -11.28
N LYS A 136 -27.58 16.12 -10.58
CA LYS A 136 -27.18 16.38 -9.20
C LYS A 136 -25.69 16.66 -9.13
N ALA A 137 -25.25 17.24 -8.00
CA ALA A 137 -23.86 17.61 -7.82
C ALA A 137 -22.97 16.39 -7.60
N PRO A 138 -21.83 16.30 -8.30
CA PRO A 138 -20.87 15.22 -8.07
C PRO A 138 -20.08 15.44 -6.80
N LEU A 139 -19.37 14.39 -6.36
CA LEU A 139 -18.39 14.51 -5.29
C LEU A 139 -17.16 15.26 -5.80
N THR A 140 -16.44 15.86 -4.87
CA THR A 140 -15.20 16.56 -5.19
C THR A 140 -13.99 15.72 -4.80
N MET A 141 -12.84 16.08 -5.38
CA MET A 141 -11.60 15.38 -5.01
C MET A 141 -11.21 15.64 -3.55
N LYS A 142 -11.67 16.75 -2.95
CA LYS A 142 -11.41 16.91 -1.51
C LYS A 142 -12.09 15.80 -0.71
N GLN A 143 -13.28 15.38 -1.12
CA GLN A 143 -13.94 14.27 -0.43
C GLN A 143 -13.15 12.98 -0.60
N VAL A 144 -12.50 12.77 -1.74
CA VAL A 144 -11.60 11.63 -1.93
C VAL A 144 -10.41 11.72 -0.96
N LEU A 145 -9.78 12.89 -0.85
CA LEU A 145 -8.65 13.05 0.07
C LEU A 145 -9.09 12.79 1.51
N THR A 146 -10.26 13.27 1.90
CA THR A 146 -10.77 13.05 3.25
C THR A 146 -10.98 11.56 3.51
N ALA A 147 -11.56 10.85 2.54
CA ALA A 147 -11.77 9.41 2.68
C ALA A 147 -10.43 8.68 2.78
N MET A 148 -9.43 9.11 2.01
CA MET A 148 -8.10 8.53 2.09
C MET A 148 -7.51 8.68 3.50
N ILE A 149 -7.63 9.89 4.06
CA ILE A 149 -7.11 10.15 5.40
C ILE A 149 -7.77 9.22 6.40
N LYS A 150 -9.08 9.06 6.30
CA LYS A 150 -9.82 8.23 7.26
C LYS A 150 -9.52 6.74 7.09
N ALA A 151 -9.38 6.27 5.85
CA ALA A 151 -9.04 4.87 5.63
C ALA A 151 -7.62 4.56 6.13
N HIS A 152 -6.67 5.45 5.85
CA HIS A 152 -5.32 5.34 6.42
C HIS A 152 -5.39 5.19 7.93
N GLU A 153 -6.20 6.03 8.57
CA GLU A 153 -6.25 6.06 10.02
C GLU A 153 -6.82 4.78 10.60
N ILE A 154 -7.94 4.31 10.03
CA ILE A 154 -8.56 3.08 10.53
C ILE A 154 -7.59 1.92 10.39
N GLN A 155 -7.05 1.74 9.18
CA GLN A 155 -6.14 0.64 8.93
C GLN A 155 -4.89 0.73 9.80
N GLY A 156 -4.26 1.90 9.83
CA GLY A 156 -2.98 2.04 10.51
C GLY A 156 -3.07 2.03 12.02
N CYS A 157 -4.16 2.57 12.60
CA CYS A 157 -4.30 2.55 14.05
C CYS A 157 -4.60 1.16 14.57
N ILE A 158 -5.40 0.37 13.85
CA ILE A 158 -5.59 -1.02 14.24
C ILE A 158 -4.25 -1.76 14.15
N ALA A 159 -3.47 -1.46 13.11
CA ALA A 159 -2.18 -2.12 12.89
C ALA A 159 -1.12 -1.76 13.94
N LEU A 160 -1.28 -0.64 14.66
CA LEU A 160 -0.24 -0.20 15.59
C LEU A 160 0.08 -1.25 16.64
N GLU A 161 -0.94 -1.91 17.20
CA GLU A 161 -0.75 -2.82 18.32
C GLU A 161 -1.19 -4.25 18.02
N ASN A 162 -1.74 -4.52 16.84
CA ASN A 162 -2.36 -5.82 16.56
C ASN A 162 -1.72 -6.44 15.34
N SER A 163 -1.19 -7.66 15.52
CA SER A 163 -0.47 -8.35 14.45
C SER A 163 -1.35 -9.47 13.89
N PHE A 164 -1.69 -9.36 12.63
CA PHE A 164 -2.50 -10.36 11.94
C PHE A 164 -1.63 -11.42 11.29
N ASN A 165 -0.42 -11.04 10.88
CA ASN A 165 0.50 -12.01 10.31
C ASN A 165 0.89 -13.09 11.32
N ARG A 166 0.89 -12.77 12.60
CA ARG A 166 1.24 -13.76 13.63
C ARG A 166 0.18 -14.85 13.79
N VAL A 167 -1.03 -14.60 13.31
CA VAL A 167 -2.08 -15.63 13.34
C VAL A 167 -2.35 -16.19 11.94
N GLY A 168 -1.46 -15.86 10.97
CA GLY A 168 -1.56 -16.44 9.63
C GLY A 168 -2.47 -15.69 8.67
N LEU A 169 -2.92 -14.51 9.06
CA LEU A 169 -3.79 -13.70 8.23
C LEU A 169 -3.00 -12.59 7.55
N ASP A 170 -3.45 -12.21 6.37
CA ASP A 170 -2.79 -11.16 5.63
C ASP A 170 -3.31 -9.80 6.07
N HIS A 171 -2.43 -8.79 5.99
CA HIS A 171 -2.80 -7.43 6.40
C HIS A 171 -3.92 -6.84 5.55
N VAL A 172 -4.18 -7.38 4.37
CA VAL A 172 -5.22 -6.81 3.53
C VAL A 172 -6.62 -6.98 4.12
N LEU A 173 -6.78 -7.80 5.17
CA LEU A 173 -8.07 -7.80 5.86
C LEU A 173 -8.37 -6.42 6.43
N LEU A 174 -7.34 -5.66 6.82
CA LEU A 174 -7.55 -4.29 7.29
C LEU A 174 -7.91 -3.33 6.16
N VAL A 175 -7.43 -3.60 4.95
CA VAL A 175 -7.89 -2.84 3.78
C VAL A 175 -9.39 -3.06 3.58
N LYS A 176 -9.84 -4.30 3.71
CA LYS A 176 -11.27 -4.59 3.56
C LYS A 176 -12.08 -3.83 4.61
N VAL A 177 -11.64 -3.84 5.87
CA VAL A 177 -12.37 -3.16 6.94
C VAL A 177 -12.39 -1.64 6.74
N ALA A 178 -11.21 -1.05 6.49
CA ALA A 178 -11.12 0.40 6.36
C ALA A 178 -11.87 0.89 5.13
N SER A 179 -11.71 0.20 3.99
CA SER A 179 -12.42 0.56 2.78
C SER A 179 -13.93 0.47 2.98
N THR A 180 -14.40 -0.60 3.65
CA THR A 180 -15.83 -0.75 3.87
C THR A 180 -16.40 0.45 4.64
N ALA A 181 -15.71 0.88 5.68
CA ALA A 181 -16.20 1.99 6.50
C ALA A 181 -16.29 3.28 5.69
N VAL A 182 -15.22 3.64 4.97
CA VAL A 182 -15.23 4.93 4.27
C VAL A 182 -16.13 4.89 3.04
N VAL A 183 -16.20 3.75 2.34
CA VAL A 183 -17.07 3.61 1.18
C VAL A 183 -18.54 3.68 1.61
N ALA A 184 -18.88 3.03 2.70
CA ALA A 184 -20.26 3.06 3.19
C ALA A 184 -20.69 4.48 3.54
N GLU A 185 -19.80 5.24 4.19
CA GLU A 185 -20.12 6.64 4.51
C GLU A 185 -20.29 7.45 3.22
N MET A 186 -19.40 7.23 2.26
CA MET A 186 -19.46 7.93 0.98
C MET A 186 -20.76 7.65 0.22
N LEU A 187 -21.26 6.41 0.32
CA LEU A 187 -22.52 6.01 -0.32
C LEU A 187 -23.74 6.58 0.39
N GLY A 188 -23.56 7.24 1.53
CA GLY A 188 -24.66 7.86 2.26
C GLY A 188 -25.43 6.91 3.16
N LEU A 189 -24.83 5.81 3.59
CA LEU A 189 -25.47 4.87 4.51
C LEU A 189 -25.69 5.51 5.87
N THR A 190 -26.73 5.04 6.56
CA THR A 190 -27.02 5.48 7.92
C THR A 190 -26.08 4.80 8.93
N UNK A 191 -26.03 5.19 10.13
CA UNK A 191 -25.30 4.67 11.08
C UNK A 191 -25.38 3.28 11.14
N GLU A 192 -26.72 2.90 11.24
CA GLU A 192 -26.97 1.48 11.40
C GLU A 192 -26.47 0.69 10.21
N GLU A 193 -26.68 1.21 9.03
CA GLU A 193 -26.20 0.53 7.82
C GLU A 193 -24.69 0.43 7.80
N ILE A 194 -23.99 1.46 8.25
CA ILE A 194 -22.52 1.38 8.28
C ILE A 194 -22.05 0.38 9.33
N LEU A 195 -22.73 0.34 10.49
CA LEU A 195 -22.43 -0.69 11.48
C LEU A 195 -22.58 -2.08 10.88
N ASN A 196 -23.66 -2.29 10.14
CA ASN A 196 -23.88 -3.57 9.48
C ASN A 196 -22.75 -3.87 8.50
N ALA A 197 -22.39 -2.89 7.66
CA ALA A 197 -21.37 -3.10 6.64
C ALA A 197 -20.01 -3.46 7.26
N VAL A 198 -19.60 -2.72 8.29
CA VAL A 198 -18.29 -2.96 8.93
C VAL A 198 -18.27 -4.32 9.61
N SER A 199 -19.40 -4.70 10.26
CA SER A 199 -19.45 -6.01 10.87
C SER A 199 -19.30 -7.13 9.84
N LEU A 200 -19.92 -6.95 8.66
CA LEU A 200 -19.76 -7.92 7.57
C LEU A 200 -18.31 -8.04 7.13
N ALA A 201 -17.58 -6.94 7.13
CA ALA A 201 -16.17 -6.97 6.75
C ALA A 201 -15.36 -7.85 7.71
N TRP A 202 -15.72 -7.91 8.98
CA TRP A 202 -15.03 -8.77 9.92
C TRP A 202 -15.48 -10.23 9.82
N VAL A 203 -16.73 -10.46 9.43
CA VAL A 203 -17.28 -11.82 9.28
C VAL A 203 -16.78 -12.48 8.00
N ASP A 204 -16.71 -11.72 6.92
CA ASP A 204 -16.59 -12.26 5.58
C ASP A 204 -15.14 -12.60 5.25
N GLY A 205 -14.87 -13.86 5.01
CA GLY A 205 -13.62 -14.48 4.56
C GLY A 205 -12.34 -13.66 4.68
N GLN A 206 -11.40 -14.16 5.45
CA GLN A 206 -10.13 -13.47 5.63
C GLN A 206 -9.05 -14.10 4.75
N SER A 207 -8.16 -13.26 4.24
CA SER A 207 -7.08 -13.73 3.37
C SER A 207 -6.00 -14.40 4.18
N LEU A 208 -5.63 -15.63 3.79
CA LEU A 208 -4.47 -16.31 4.38
C LEU A 208 -3.19 -15.71 3.81
N ARG A 209 -2.12 -15.79 4.59
CA ARG A 209 -0.88 -15.13 4.22
C ARG A 209 0.10 -16.02 3.46
N THR A 210 -0.24 -17.27 3.19
CA THR A 210 0.69 -18.24 2.62
C THR A 210 1.35 -17.75 1.31
N TYR A 211 0.65 -16.93 0.53
CA TYR A 211 1.19 -16.48 -0.77
C TYR A 211 2.27 -15.39 -0.65
N ARG A 212 2.61 -15.00 0.58
CA ARG A 212 3.72 -14.08 0.81
C ARG A 212 4.96 -14.77 1.35
N HIS A 213 4.90 -16.09 1.55
CA HIS A 213 5.97 -16.82 2.22
C HIS A 213 6.53 -17.92 1.35
N ALA A 214 7.86 -18.04 1.34
CA ALA A 214 8.54 -19.08 0.58
C ALA A 214 8.06 -20.45 1.05
N PRO A 215 7.87 -21.39 0.13
CA PRO A 215 8.13 -21.31 -1.32
C PRO A 215 6.91 -20.91 -2.15
N ASN A 216 5.87 -20.38 -1.52
CA ASN A 216 4.60 -20.10 -2.19
C ASN A 216 4.42 -18.63 -2.60
N THR A 217 5.48 -17.82 -2.51
CA THR A 217 5.38 -16.42 -2.91
C THR A 217 4.98 -16.30 -4.38
N GLY A 218 3.97 -15.49 -4.65
CA GLY A 218 3.50 -15.38 -6.02
C GLY A 218 2.74 -14.08 -6.26
N THR A 219 2.16 -13.99 -7.46
CA THR A 219 1.58 -12.74 -7.92
C THR A 219 0.33 -12.31 -7.18
N ARG A 220 -0.31 -13.21 -6.42
CA ARG A 220 -1.46 -12.80 -5.62
C ARG A 220 -1.09 -11.68 -4.64
N LYS A 221 0.16 -11.62 -4.19
CA LYS A 221 0.53 -10.54 -3.27
C LYS A 221 0.36 -9.17 -3.92
N SER A 222 0.40 -9.10 -5.25
CA SER A 222 0.24 -7.83 -5.96
C SER A 222 -1.21 -7.45 -6.18
N TRP A 223 -2.16 -8.40 -6.18
CA TRP A 223 -3.56 -8.07 -6.38
C TRP A 223 -4.44 -8.35 -5.15
N ALA A 224 -3.83 -8.79 -4.05
CA ALA A 224 -4.61 -9.08 -2.84
C ALA A 224 -5.34 -7.85 -2.32
N ALA A 225 -4.69 -6.69 -2.38
CA ALA A 225 -5.32 -5.46 -1.91
C ALA A 225 -6.47 -5.04 -2.81
N GLY A 226 -6.31 -5.24 -4.14
CA GLY A 226 -7.42 -4.98 -5.06
C GLY A 226 -8.62 -5.84 -4.76
N ASP A 227 -8.38 -7.11 -4.49
CA ASP A 227 -9.44 -8.00 -4.06
C ASP A 227 -10.12 -7.49 -2.79
N ALA A 228 -9.33 -7.10 -1.79
CA ALA A 228 -9.85 -6.67 -0.50
C ALA A 228 -10.71 -5.41 -0.63
N THR A 229 -10.21 -4.40 -1.33
CA THR A 229 -10.95 -3.14 -1.45
C THR A 229 -12.21 -3.32 -2.31
N SER A 230 -12.18 -4.24 -3.28
CA SER A 230 -13.37 -4.52 -4.08
C SER A 230 -14.45 -5.24 -3.25
N ARG A 231 -14.03 -6.15 -2.36
CA ARG A 231 -14.99 -6.79 -1.45
C ARG A 231 -15.66 -5.77 -0.56
N ALA A 232 -14.91 -4.77 -0.13
CA ALA A 232 -15.46 -3.70 0.70
C ALA A 232 -16.59 -2.96 0.00
N VAL A 233 -16.40 -2.63 -1.28
CA VAL A 233 -17.42 -1.94 -2.05
C VAL A 233 -18.68 -2.79 -2.14
N ARG A 234 -18.51 -4.09 -2.41
CA ARG A 234 -19.64 -4.99 -2.52
C ARG A 234 -20.40 -5.09 -1.18
N LEU A 235 -19.67 -5.21 -0.06
CA LEU A 235 -20.31 -5.30 1.25
C LEU A 235 -21.10 -4.03 1.57
N ALA A 236 -20.52 -2.87 1.26
CA ALA A 236 -21.21 -1.60 1.51
C ALA A 236 -22.50 -1.51 0.67
N LEU A 237 -22.45 -1.94 -0.59
CA LEU A 237 -23.62 -1.92 -1.44
C LEU A 237 -24.69 -2.89 -0.95
N MET A 238 -24.29 -4.05 -0.43
CA MET A 238 -25.23 -4.99 0.15
C MET A 238 -25.91 -4.40 1.39
N ALA A 239 -25.11 -3.77 2.27
CA ALA A 239 -25.69 -3.16 3.46
C ALA A 239 -26.64 -2.03 3.10
N LYS A 240 -26.38 -1.34 2.00
CA LYS A 240 -27.26 -0.27 1.53
C LYS A 240 -28.66 -0.78 1.17
N THR A 241 -28.78 -2.05 0.78
CA THR A 241 -30.10 -2.61 0.48
C THR A 241 -30.90 -2.93 1.75
N GLY A 242 -30.29 -2.76 2.91
CA GLY A 242 -30.93 -3.12 4.17
C GLY A 242 -30.48 -4.46 4.73
N GLU A 243 -29.46 -5.07 4.12
CA GLU A 243 -28.97 -6.36 4.61
C GLU A 243 -28.38 -6.19 6.00
N MET A 244 -28.66 -7.17 6.87
CA MET A 244 -28.28 -7.09 8.27
C MET A 244 -26.81 -7.39 8.48
N GLY A 245 -26.28 -6.87 9.57
CA GLY A 245 -24.96 -7.24 10.05
C GLY A 245 -25.03 -8.02 11.35
N TYR A 246 -23.89 -8.13 12.03
CA TYR A 246 -23.74 -9.04 13.16
C TYR A 246 -23.02 -8.30 14.29
N PRO A 247 -23.79 -7.87 15.32
CA PRO A 247 -23.23 -6.95 16.33
C PRO A 247 -22.01 -7.48 17.06
N SER A 248 -21.92 -8.78 17.31
CA SER A 248 -20.77 -9.33 18.02
C SER A 248 -19.83 -10.09 17.09
N ALA A 249 -19.64 -9.57 15.86
CA ALA A 249 -18.74 -10.18 14.90
C ALA A 249 -17.35 -10.41 15.47
N LEU A 250 -16.87 -9.52 16.34
CA LEU A 250 -15.55 -9.68 16.96
C LEU A 250 -15.59 -10.49 18.23
N THR A 251 -16.57 -10.23 19.12
CA THR A 251 -16.52 -10.70 20.49
C THR A 251 -17.36 -11.94 20.77
N ALA A 252 -18.19 -12.41 19.83
CA ALA A 252 -19.04 -13.56 20.10
C ALA A 252 -18.19 -14.74 20.59
N PRO A 253 -18.53 -15.31 21.76
CA PRO A 253 -17.76 -16.46 22.23
C PRO A 253 -17.83 -17.60 21.23
N VAL A 254 -16.71 -18.25 20.99
CA VAL A 254 -16.56 -19.39 20.09
C VAL A 254 -16.62 -18.98 18.60
N TRP A 255 -17.55 -18.11 18.22
CA TRP A 255 -17.87 -17.87 16.81
C TRP A 255 -17.37 -16.53 16.28
N GLY A 256 -16.92 -15.64 17.16
CA GLY A 256 -16.45 -14.32 16.74
C GLY A 256 -15.00 -14.34 16.29
N PHE A 257 -14.60 -13.24 15.65
CA PHE A 257 -13.26 -13.13 15.08
C PHE A 257 -12.17 -13.36 16.13
N TYR A 258 -12.33 -12.81 17.33
CA TYR A 258 -11.30 -12.95 18.35
C TYR A 258 -11.04 -14.42 18.68
N ASP A 259 -12.08 -15.19 18.90
CA ASP A 259 -11.92 -16.60 19.26
C ASP A 259 -11.50 -17.44 18.06
N VAL A 260 -12.10 -17.21 16.90
CA VAL A 260 -11.84 -18.04 15.72
C VAL A 260 -10.46 -17.77 15.13
N SER A 261 -10.09 -16.50 15.00
CA SER A 261 -8.94 -16.13 14.18
C SER A 261 -7.83 -15.38 14.92
N PHE A 262 -8.06 -14.99 16.17
CA PHE A 262 -7.12 -14.11 16.87
C PHE A 262 -6.68 -14.67 18.22
N LYS A 263 -6.76 -15.98 18.36
CA LYS A 263 -6.33 -16.73 19.56
C LYS A 263 -7.00 -16.22 20.83
N GLY A 264 -8.22 -15.74 20.71
CA GLY A 264 -9.01 -15.26 21.84
C GLY A 264 -8.63 -13.88 22.35
N GLU A 265 -7.69 -13.21 21.70
CA GLU A 265 -7.23 -11.89 22.15
C GLU A 265 -8.06 -10.78 21.54
N SER A 266 -8.33 -9.75 22.35
CA SER A 266 -9.00 -8.55 21.85
C SER A 266 -8.00 -7.57 21.26
N PHE A 267 -8.46 -6.71 20.36
CA PHE A 267 -7.60 -5.66 19.81
C PHE A 267 -7.23 -4.66 20.91
N ARG A 268 -6.03 -4.11 20.78
CA ARG A 268 -5.56 -3.02 21.62
C ARG A 268 -5.37 -1.77 20.79
N PHE A 269 -5.58 -0.61 21.40
CA PHE A 269 -5.47 0.66 20.70
C PHE A 269 -4.61 1.63 21.50
N GLN A 270 -3.64 2.25 20.82
CA GLN A 270 -2.74 3.23 21.41
C GLN A 270 -3.41 4.59 21.54
N ARG A 271 -4.29 4.91 20.61
CA ARG A 271 -4.80 6.26 20.44
C ARG A 271 -6.17 6.24 19.80
N PRO A 272 -6.98 7.27 20.03
CA PRO A 272 -8.22 7.40 19.29
C PRO A 272 -7.93 7.72 17.82
N TYR A 273 -8.89 7.47 16.95
CA TYR A 273 -8.74 7.78 15.53
C TYR A 273 -8.70 9.30 15.32
N GLY A 274 -7.82 9.74 14.46
CA GLY A 274 -7.67 11.14 14.07
C GLY A 274 -7.10 11.21 12.66
N SER A 275 -5.84 11.66 12.54
CA SER A 275 -5.17 11.75 11.23
C SER A 275 -3.69 11.38 11.31
N TYR A 276 -3.31 10.63 12.32
CA TYR A 276 -1.92 10.30 12.61
C TYR A 276 -1.25 9.51 11.49
N VAL A 277 -1.97 8.53 10.93
CA VAL A 277 -1.36 7.62 9.96
C VAL A 277 -1.02 8.36 8.67
N MET A 278 -1.96 9.13 8.12
CA MET A 278 -1.66 9.89 6.90
C MET A 278 -0.53 10.89 7.14
N GLU A 279 -0.47 11.50 8.34
CA GLU A 279 0.60 12.45 8.63
C GLU A 279 1.97 11.81 8.65
N ASN A 280 2.06 10.52 8.97
CA ASN A 280 3.33 9.85 9.21
C ASN A 280 3.63 8.69 8.26
N VAL A 281 2.80 8.46 7.27
CA VAL A 281 2.98 7.33 6.37
C VAL A 281 4.29 7.44 5.59
N LEU A 282 4.83 6.29 5.22
CA LEU A 282 6.11 6.20 4.52
C LEU A 282 5.87 6.06 3.02
N PHE A 283 6.61 6.83 2.22
CA PHE A 283 6.52 6.70 0.78
C PHE A 283 7.71 5.92 0.23
N LYS A 284 7.48 5.15 -0.82
CA LYS A 284 8.56 4.57 -1.61
C LYS A 284 8.77 5.50 -2.80
N ILE A 285 9.81 6.30 -2.75
CA ILE A 285 9.96 7.36 -3.73
C ILE A 285 10.94 6.98 -4.81
N SER A 286 12.14 6.57 -4.42
CA SER A 286 13.22 6.37 -5.38
C SER A 286 13.34 4.93 -5.86
N PHE A 287 12.89 3.97 -5.06
CA PHE A 287 13.13 2.55 -5.38
C PHE A 287 11.88 1.71 -5.14
N PRO A 288 11.51 0.85 -6.12
CA PRO A 288 10.42 -0.12 -5.92
C PRO A 288 10.97 -1.34 -5.20
N ALA A 289 11.20 -1.21 -3.91
CA ALA A 289 11.85 -2.23 -3.10
C ALA A 289 11.11 -2.36 -1.78
N GLU A 290 11.08 -3.58 -1.24
CA GLU A 290 10.47 -3.82 0.06
C GLU A 290 11.04 -2.83 1.07
N PHE A 291 10.18 -2.29 1.94
CA PHE A 291 10.54 -1.05 2.62
C PHE A 291 11.75 -1.17 3.54
N HIS A 292 11.97 -2.35 4.15
CA HIS A 292 13.11 -2.52 5.05
C HIS A 292 14.44 -2.47 4.32
N SER A 293 14.44 -2.59 2.99
CA SER A 293 15.65 -2.50 2.19
C SER A 293 15.91 -1.10 1.64
N GLN A 294 14.98 -0.16 1.79
CA GLN A 294 15.07 1.14 1.13
C GLN A 294 16.38 1.86 1.41
N THR A 295 16.79 1.89 2.67
CA THR A 295 18.05 2.58 3.03
C THR A 295 19.27 1.79 2.59
N ALA A 296 19.17 0.46 2.51
CA ALA A 296 20.26 -0.34 1.96
C ALA A 296 20.45 -0.07 0.48
N VAL A 297 19.35 0.08 -0.26
CA VAL A 297 19.45 0.41 -1.69
C VAL A 297 20.07 1.78 -1.86
N GLU A 298 19.67 2.75 -1.04
CA GLU A 298 20.26 4.09 -1.11
C GLU A 298 21.76 4.05 -0.83
N ALA A 299 22.17 3.29 0.20
CA ALA A 299 23.60 3.12 0.51
C ALA A 299 24.34 2.46 -0.64
N ALA A 300 23.74 1.45 -1.28
CA ALA A 300 24.36 0.77 -2.41
C ALA A 300 24.53 1.72 -3.61
N MET A 301 23.57 2.60 -3.84
CA MET A 301 23.69 3.61 -4.90
C MET A 301 24.88 4.54 -4.64
N THR A 302 25.03 4.98 -3.40
CA THR A 302 26.17 5.80 -3.01
C THR A 302 27.48 5.06 -3.27
N LEU A 303 27.53 3.79 -2.88
CA LEU A 303 28.76 2.99 -3.07
C LEU A 303 29.05 2.74 -4.55
N TYR A 304 28.03 2.60 -5.35
CA TYR A 304 28.23 2.49 -6.79
C TYR A 304 28.95 3.74 -7.35
N UNK A 305 28.56 4.68 -6.93
CA UNK A 305 29.12 5.82 -7.31
C UNK A 305 30.50 5.96 -6.89
N GLN A 306 30.79 5.62 -5.72
CA GLN A 306 32.17 5.62 -5.19
C GLN A 306 33.06 4.64 -5.97
N MET A 307 32.52 3.48 -6.32
CA MET A 307 33.27 2.50 -7.10
C MET A 307 33.64 3.09 -8.46
N GLN A 308 32.72 3.77 -9.10
CA GLN A 308 33.02 4.37 -10.40
C GLN A 308 34.15 5.40 -10.29
N ALA A 309 34.08 6.24 -9.24
CA ALA A 309 35.13 7.24 -9.03
C ALA A 309 36.51 6.60 -8.79
N ALA A 310 36.52 5.42 -8.19
CA ALA A 310 37.74 4.71 -7.87
C ALA A 310 38.20 3.76 -8.98
N GLY A 311 37.46 3.69 -10.09
CA GLY A 311 37.81 2.80 -11.19
C GLY A 311 37.53 1.32 -10.88
N LYS A 312 36.62 1.05 -9.97
CA LYS A 312 36.25 -0.31 -9.58
C LYS A 312 34.89 -0.66 -10.11
N THR A 313 34.63 -1.96 -10.25
CA THR A 313 33.31 -2.48 -10.62
C THR A 313 32.89 -3.53 -9.61
N ALA A 314 31.64 -3.99 -9.77
CA ALA A 314 31.13 -5.04 -8.89
C ALA A 314 31.95 -6.31 -8.96
N ALA A 315 32.63 -6.56 -10.09
CA ALA A 315 33.49 -7.74 -10.22
C ALA A 315 34.66 -7.69 -9.25
N ASP A 316 35.04 -6.51 -8.81
CA ASP A 316 36.15 -6.35 -7.85
C ASP A 316 35.74 -6.62 -6.40
N ILE A 317 34.46 -6.76 -6.13
CA ILE A 317 33.96 -6.94 -4.75
C ILE A 317 34.27 -8.36 -4.27
N GLU A 318 34.87 -8.43 -3.09
CA GLU A 318 35.11 -9.70 -2.40
C GLU A 318 33.96 -10.03 -1.44
N LYS A 319 33.45 -8.98 -0.75
CA LYS A 319 32.51 -9.19 0.35
C LYS A 319 31.67 -7.93 0.55
N VAL A 320 30.38 -8.13 0.76
CA VAL A 320 29.44 -7.05 1.12
C VAL A 320 28.84 -7.37 2.49
N THR A 321 28.99 -6.48 3.44
CA THR A 321 28.43 -6.63 4.77
C THR A 321 27.34 -5.60 4.99
N ILE A 322 26.16 -6.08 5.37
CA ILE A 322 25.02 -5.20 5.66
C ILE A 322 24.70 -5.33 7.16
N ARG A 323 24.83 -4.21 7.90
CA ARG A 323 24.30 -4.12 9.25
C ARG A 323 22.88 -3.62 9.13
N THR A 324 21.95 -4.27 9.85
CA THR A 324 20.55 -3.94 9.66
C THR A 324 19.75 -4.17 10.95
N HIS A 325 18.47 -3.91 10.90
CA HIS A 325 17.55 -4.13 12.01
C HIS A 325 16.90 -5.51 11.87
N GLU A 326 16.35 -6.01 12.99
CA GLU A 326 15.85 -7.39 13.07
C GLU A 326 14.76 -7.67 12.03
N ALA A 327 13.85 -6.71 11.82
CA ALA A 327 12.74 -6.93 10.87
C ALA A 327 13.25 -7.19 9.46
N CYS A 328 14.32 -6.52 9.05
CA CYS A 328 14.91 -6.74 7.73
C CYS A 328 15.39 -8.18 7.59
N ILE A 329 16.09 -8.68 8.61
CA ILE A 329 16.59 -10.07 8.58
C ILE A 329 15.43 -11.05 8.51
N ARG A 330 14.42 -10.83 9.33
CA ARG A 330 13.30 -11.77 9.41
C ARG A 330 12.50 -11.81 8.11
N ILE A 331 12.41 -10.70 7.39
CA ILE A 331 11.50 -10.58 6.25
C ILE A 331 12.22 -10.82 4.92
N ILE A 332 13.40 -10.25 4.72
CA ILE A 332 14.00 -10.20 3.38
C ILE A 332 15.43 -10.72 3.29
N ASP A 333 15.99 -11.28 4.35
CA ASP A 333 17.29 -11.96 4.26
C ASP A 333 17.03 -13.36 3.70
N LYS A 334 17.16 -13.51 2.39
CA LYS A 334 16.64 -14.69 1.69
C LYS A 334 17.73 -15.34 0.86
N LYS A 335 17.89 -16.65 1.04
CA LYS A 335 18.84 -17.44 0.28
C LYS A 335 18.13 -18.35 -0.70
N GLY A 336 18.91 -18.93 -1.63
CA GLY A 336 18.37 -19.87 -2.59
C GLY A 336 17.84 -19.20 -3.85
N PRO A 337 17.28 -20.00 -4.76
CA PRO A 337 16.82 -19.46 -6.02
C PRO A 337 15.63 -18.55 -5.85
N LEU A 338 15.56 -17.52 -6.71
CA LEU A 338 14.44 -16.57 -6.74
C LEU A 338 13.65 -16.85 -8.03
N ASN A 339 12.39 -17.21 -7.88
CA ASN A 339 11.64 -17.79 -8.97
C ASN A 339 10.79 -16.82 -9.78
N ASN A 340 10.57 -15.61 -9.25
CA ASN A 340 9.68 -14.65 -9.90
C ASN A 340 9.95 -13.26 -9.35
N PRO A 341 9.38 -12.20 -9.98
CA PRO A 341 9.60 -10.85 -9.47
C PRO A 341 9.16 -10.64 -8.02
N ALA A 342 8.12 -11.36 -7.58
CA ALA A 342 7.65 -11.22 -6.21
C ALA A 342 8.66 -11.77 -5.19
N ASP A 343 9.42 -12.79 -5.56
CA ASP A 343 10.56 -13.25 -4.74
C ASP A 343 11.65 -12.18 -4.69
N ARG A 344 11.95 -11.60 -5.84
CA ARG A 344 13.12 -10.73 -6.00
C ARG A 344 12.97 -9.41 -5.26
N ASP A 345 11.77 -8.86 -5.24
CA ASP A 345 11.57 -7.57 -4.55
C ASP A 345 11.43 -7.75 -3.03
N HIS A 346 11.60 -8.98 -2.54
CA HIS A 346 11.63 -9.29 -1.12
C HIS A 346 12.90 -10.06 -0.76
N CYS A 347 14.00 -9.79 -1.47
CA CYS A 347 15.31 -10.37 -1.16
C CYS A 347 16.33 -9.23 -1.10
N ILE A 348 16.85 -8.95 0.10
CA ILE A 348 17.74 -7.80 0.25
C ILE A 348 19.02 -8.00 -0.57
N GLN A 349 19.48 -9.24 -0.71
CA GLN A 349 20.69 -9.49 -1.50
C GLN A 349 20.48 -9.12 -2.97
N TYR A 350 19.29 -9.40 -3.50
CA TYR A 350 18.96 -9.01 -4.89
C TYR A 350 18.87 -7.48 -4.99
N MET A 351 18.16 -6.87 -4.06
CA MET A 351 17.89 -5.43 -4.09
C MET A 351 19.15 -4.59 -3.87
N VAL A 352 20.18 -5.16 -3.28
CA VAL A 352 21.47 -4.49 -3.12
C VAL A 352 22.41 -4.83 -4.30
N ALA A 353 22.35 -6.07 -4.80
CA ALA A 353 23.20 -6.46 -5.93
C ALA A 353 22.91 -5.63 -7.18
N ILE A 354 21.66 -5.36 -7.48
CA ILE A 354 21.28 -4.62 -8.68
C ILE A 354 21.92 -3.22 -8.71
N PRO A 355 21.75 -2.38 -7.66
CA PRO A 355 22.43 -1.07 -7.73
C PRO A 355 23.96 -1.15 -7.71
N LEU A 356 24.52 -2.14 -7.05
CA LEU A 356 25.99 -2.28 -7.08
C LEU A 356 26.50 -2.66 -8.48
N LEU A 357 25.69 -3.43 -9.23
CA LEU A 357 26.06 -3.84 -10.60
C LEU A 357 25.73 -2.76 -11.61
N PHE A 358 24.55 -2.17 -11.53
CA PHE A 358 24.01 -1.36 -12.62
C PHE A 358 23.77 0.10 -12.27
N GLY A 359 23.90 0.49 -11.02
CA GLY A 359 23.70 1.87 -10.61
C GLY A 359 22.25 2.31 -10.62
N ARG A 360 21.33 1.37 -10.53
CA ARG A 360 19.90 1.66 -10.54
C ARG A 360 19.14 0.54 -9.84
N LEU A 361 17.90 0.82 -9.50
CA LEU A 361 16.94 -0.25 -9.15
C LEU A 361 15.56 0.23 -9.56
N THR A 362 15.02 -0.37 -10.61
CA THR A 362 13.71 -0.04 -11.15
C THR A 362 12.84 -1.28 -11.16
N ALA A 363 11.54 -1.12 -11.40
CA ALA A 363 10.62 -2.26 -11.44
C ALA A 363 11.02 -3.27 -12.52
N ALA A 364 11.54 -2.79 -13.64
CA ALA A 364 11.96 -3.69 -14.72
C ALA A 364 13.12 -4.60 -14.32
N ASP A 365 13.89 -4.20 -13.32
CA ASP A 365 15.03 -4.99 -12.89
C ASP A 365 14.63 -6.28 -12.18
N TYR A 366 13.38 -6.43 -11.81
CA TYR A 366 12.89 -7.67 -11.21
C TYR A 366 12.41 -8.69 -12.23
N GLU A 367 12.30 -8.29 -13.50
CA GLU A 367 11.79 -9.18 -14.54
C GLU A 367 12.84 -10.21 -14.94
N ASP A 368 12.39 -11.31 -15.54
CA ASP A 368 13.25 -12.44 -15.85
C ASP A 368 14.42 -12.07 -16.76
N ASN A 369 14.20 -11.15 -17.72
CA ASN A 369 15.26 -10.80 -18.66
C ASN A 369 16.44 -10.16 -17.99
N VAL A 370 16.25 -9.43 -16.87
CA VAL A 370 17.36 -8.91 -16.10
C VAL A 370 17.89 -9.98 -15.14
N ALA A 371 16.98 -10.69 -14.46
CA ALA A 371 17.33 -11.62 -13.40
C ALA A 371 18.18 -12.79 -13.90
N GLN A 372 18.14 -13.10 -15.19
CA GLN A 372 18.95 -14.20 -15.75
C GLN A 372 20.44 -13.88 -15.81
N ASP A 373 20.84 -12.63 -15.57
CA ASP A 373 22.26 -12.24 -15.59
C ASP A 373 22.97 -12.93 -14.42
N LYS A 374 23.92 -13.80 -14.75
CA LYS A 374 24.58 -14.62 -13.75
C LYS A 374 25.43 -13.83 -12.75
N ARG A 375 25.81 -12.60 -13.10
CA ARG A 375 26.55 -11.75 -12.17
C ARG A 375 25.73 -11.43 -10.92
N ILE A 376 24.40 -11.41 -11.06
CA ILE A 376 23.53 -11.09 -9.93
C ILE A 376 23.64 -12.15 -8.84
N ASP A 377 23.48 -13.42 -9.21
CA ASP A 377 23.56 -14.49 -8.21
C ASP A 377 24.99 -14.61 -7.66
N ALA A 378 25.99 -14.38 -8.49
CA ALA A 378 27.37 -14.41 -7.99
C ALA A 378 27.60 -13.35 -6.93
N LEU A 379 27.06 -12.14 -7.14
CA LEU A 379 27.20 -11.09 -6.14
C LEU A 379 26.33 -11.36 -4.90
N ARG A 380 25.12 -11.88 -5.10
CA ARG A 380 24.25 -12.20 -3.98
C ARG A 380 24.93 -13.11 -2.96
N GLU A 381 25.74 -14.07 -3.43
CA GLU A 381 26.43 -15.00 -2.53
C GLU A 381 27.46 -14.30 -1.65
N LYS A 382 27.94 -13.14 -2.05
CA LYS A 382 28.94 -12.38 -1.29
C LYS A 382 28.30 -11.43 -0.28
N ILE A 383 26.97 -11.33 -0.25
CA ILE A 383 26.26 -10.36 0.59
C ILE A 383 25.71 -11.06 1.84
N ASN A 384 26.12 -10.58 3.00
CA ASN A 384 25.68 -11.12 4.28
C ASN A 384 25.12 -10.01 5.16
N CYS A 385 24.06 -10.34 5.88
CA CYS A 385 23.36 -9.40 6.76
C CYS A 385 23.59 -9.78 8.23
N PHE A 386 23.75 -8.79 9.07
CA PHE A 386 23.91 -8.96 10.52
C PHE A 386 23.05 -7.96 11.24
N GLU A 387 22.37 -8.42 12.29
CA GLU A 387 21.57 -7.51 13.10
C GLU A 387 22.48 -6.61 13.92
N ASP A 388 22.17 -5.31 13.94
CA ASP A 388 22.74 -4.35 14.87
C ASP A 388 21.66 -4.04 15.92
N PRO A 389 21.87 -4.41 17.19
CA PRO A 389 20.84 -4.16 18.20
C PRO A 389 20.44 -2.69 18.33
N ALA A 390 21.37 -1.75 18.06
CA ALA A 390 21.03 -0.34 18.09
C ALA A 390 20.05 0.02 16.98
N PHE A 391 20.24 -0.55 15.79
CA PHE A 391 19.30 -0.31 14.69
C PHE A 391 17.92 -0.88 15.01
N THR A 392 17.88 -2.06 15.62
CA THR A 392 16.61 -2.66 16.03
C THR A 392 15.91 -1.81 17.09
N ALA A 393 16.64 -1.29 18.06
CA ALA A 393 16.06 -0.42 19.08
C ALA A 393 15.48 0.85 18.47
N ASP A 394 16.20 1.46 17.53
CA ASP A 394 15.74 2.68 16.88
C ASP A 394 14.51 2.42 16.01
N TYR A 395 14.42 1.25 15.41
CA TYR A 395 13.26 0.85 14.61
C TYR A 395 11.99 0.82 15.47
N HIS A 396 12.11 0.32 16.70
CA HIS A 396 10.97 0.20 17.60
C HIS A 396 10.70 1.46 18.41
N ASP A 397 11.61 2.42 18.41
CA ASP A 397 11.45 3.66 19.18
C ASP A 397 10.39 4.54 18.52
N PRO A 398 9.25 4.82 19.18
CA PRO A 398 8.20 5.62 18.55
C PRO A 398 8.65 7.02 18.17
N GLU A 399 9.68 7.55 18.83
CA GLU A 399 10.20 8.87 18.52
C GLU A 399 11.10 8.87 17.29
N LYS A 400 11.67 7.74 16.94
CA LYS A 400 12.60 7.64 15.82
C LYS A 400 11.98 6.92 14.63
N ARG A 401 11.48 5.69 14.83
CA ARG A 401 10.98 4.84 13.75
C ARG A 401 11.97 4.80 12.60
N ALA A 402 13.26 4.64 12.94
CA ALA A 402 14.31 4.56 11.94
C ALA A 402 14.27 3.22 11.23
N ILE A 403 14.72 3.21 9.98
CA ILE A 403 14.80 1.98 9.17
C ILE A 403 16.21 1.92 8.62
N ALA A 404 17.16 1.78 9.54
CA ALA A 404 18.57 1.96 9.22
C ALA A 404 19.19 0.74 8.57
N ASN A 405 20.07 0.99 7.63
CA ASN A 405 20.98 0.00 7.05
C ASN A 405 22.34 0.63 6.85
N ALA A 406 23.39 -0.19 6.94
CA ALA A 406 24.75 0.24 6.74
C ALA A 406 25.48 -0.80 5.90
N ILE A 407 26.19 -0.37 4.86
CA ILE A 407 26.87 -1.28 3.96
C ILE A 407 28.36 -1.00 3.91
N THR A 408 29.16 -2.05 4.02
CA THR A 408 30.61 -2.02 3.83
C THR A 408 30.98 -2.90 2.65
N LEU A 409 31.83 -2.38 1.75
CA LEU A 409 32.39 -3.14 0.64
C LEU A 409 33.86 -3.43 0.90
N GLU A 410 34.25 -4.69 0.70
CA GLU A 410 35.66 -5.12 0.73
C GLU A 410 35.98 -5.68 -0.64
N PHE A 411 37.16 -5.32 -1.17
CA PHE A 411 37.54 -5.66 -2.53
C PHE A 411 38.61 -6.74 -2.56
N THR A 412 38.72 -7.42 -3.70
CA THR A 412 39.65 -8.53 -3.85
C THR A 412 41.12 -8.09 -3.71
N ASP A 413 41.42 -6.82 -3.92
CA ASP A 413 42.78 -6.31 -3.74
C ASP A 413 43.09 -5.97 -2.27
N GLY A 414 42.19 -6.25 -1.37
CA GLY A 414 42.41 -6.00 0.05
C GLY A 414 41.94 -4.64 0.55
N THR A 415 41.56 -3.74 -0.36
CA THR A 415 41.06 -2.43 0.05
C THR A 415 39.56 -2.52 0.44
N ARG A 416 39.09 -1.48 1.12
CA ARG A 416 37.69 -1.39 1.51
C ARG A 416 37.28 0.08 1.49
N PHE A 417 35.97 0.30 1.28
CA PHE A 417 35.40 1.64 1.42
C PHE A 417 34.86 1.83 2.82
N GLU A 418 34.81 3.08 3.25
CA GLU A 418 34.13 3.43 4.49
C GLU A 418 32.68 3.00 4.44
N GLU A 419 32.19 2.54 5.57
CA GLU A 419 30.79 2.14 5.70
C GLU A 419 29.86 3.31 5.36
N VAL A 420 28.82 3.03 4.59
CA VAL A 420 27.77 4.03 4.29
C VAL A 420 26.54 3.66 5.10
N VAL A 421 26.10 4.59 5.94
CA VAL A 421 24.95 4.41 6.82
C VAL A 421 23.82 5.32 6.37
N VAL A 422 22.62 4.78 6.22
CA VAL A 422 21.42 5.59 5.95
C VAL A 422 20.37 5.18 6.99
N GLU A 423 19.95 6.14 7.81
CA GLU A 423 19.02 5.85 8.92
C GLU A 423 17.56 5.96 8.53
N TYR A 424 17.22 6.93 7.68
CA TYR A 424 15.84 7.21 7.31
C TYR A 424 15.70 7.22 5.80
N PRO A 425 14.74 6.45 5.26
CA PRO A 425 14.55 6.46 3.79
C PRO A 425 14.01 7.81 3.33
N ILE A 426 14.23 8.09 2.05
CA ILE A 426 13.83 9.39 1.47
C ILE A 426 12.32 9.66 1.64
N GLY A 427 11.51 8.61 1.75
CA GLY A 427 10.06 8.76 1.93
C GLY A 427 9.59 8.86 3.36
N HIS A 428 10.52 8.89 4.32
CA HIS A 428 10.19 9.02 5.74
C HIS A 428 9.71 10.44 6.05
N ALA A 429 8.81 10.56 7.06
CA ALA A 429 8.29 11.87 7.44
C ALA A 429 9.40 12.88 7.75
N ARG A 430 10.51 12.42 8.29
CA ARG A 430 11.65 13.30 8.62
C ARG A 430 12.36 13.87 7.38
N ARG A 431 12.12 13.30 6.20
CA ARG A 431 12.78 13.72 4.96
C ARG A 431 11.80 14.26 3.93
N ARG A 432 10.61 14.72 4.36
CA ARG A 432 9.58 15.20 3.43
C ARG A 432 10.07 16.38 2.58
N GLN A 433 10.90 17.25 3.16
CA GLN A 433 11.40 18.40 2.42
C GLN A 433 12.21 17.96 1.20
N ASP A 434 13.03 16.92 1.36
CA ASP A 434 13.79 16.36 0.23
C ASP A 434 12.95 15.41 -0.61
N GLY A 435 12.06 14.67 0.03
CA GLY A 435 11.34 13.59 -0.62
C GLY A 435 10.21 14.04 -1.52
N ILE A 436 9.44 15.05 -1.11
CA ILE A 436 8.27 15.45 -1.88
C ILE A 436 8.60 15.88 -3.31
N PRO A 437 9.65 16.70 -3.54
CA PRO A 437 9.99 17.01 -4.93
C PRO A 437 10.32 15.76 -5.75
N LYS A 438 10.95 14.77 -5.15
CA LYS A 438 11.26 13.52 -5.84
C LYS A 438 10.01 12.69 -6.10
N LEU A 439 9.05 12.73 -5.18
CA LEU A 439 7.75 12.08 -5.37
C LEU A 439 7.02 12.71 -6.56
N VAL A 440 7.07 14.02 -6.68
CA VAL A 440 6.44 14.71 -7.82
C VAL A 440 7.13 14.30 -9.12
N ASP A 441 8.46 14.18 -9.12
CA ASP A 441 9.19 13.70 -10.29
C ASP A 441 8.76 12.27 -10.65
N LYS A 442 8.59 11.40 -9.65
CA LYS A 442 8.11 10.05 -9.88
C LYS A 442 6.74 10.06 -10.55
N PHE A 443 5.82 10.91 -10.08
CA PHE A 443 4.51 11.06 -10.69
C PHE A 443 4.63 11.50 -12.15
N LYS A 444 5.47 12.49 -12.42
CA LYS A 444 5.66 12.98 -13.80
C LYS A 444 6.19 11.88 -14.72
N ILE A 445 7.17 11.12 -14.24
CA ILE A 445 7.71 10.01 -15.03
C ILE A 445 6.62 8.99 -15.34
N ASN A 446 5.79 8.69 -14.37
CA ASN A 446 4.73 7.69 -14.55
C ASN A 446 3.62 8.19 -15.47
N LEU A 447 3.31 9.50 -15.43
CA LEU A 447 2.37 10.06 -16.40
C LEU A 447 2.89 9.90 -17.83
N ALA A 448 4.18 10.12 -18.02
CA ALA A 448 4.79 10.04 -19.35
C ALA A 448 4.74 8.62 -19.92
N ARG A 449 4.61 7.60 -19.07
CA ARG A 449 4.53 6.23 -19.54
C ARG A 449 3.26 5.97 -20.35
N GLN A 450 2.17 6.68 -20.03
CA GLN A 450 0.85 6.34 -20.57
C GLN A 450 0.24 7.44 -21.41
N PHE A 451 0.65 8.70 -21.25
CA PHE A 451 -0.07 9.81 -21.85
C PHE A 451 0.82 10.69 -22.73
N PRO A 452 0.29 11.21 -23.84
CA PRO A 452 1.05 12.19 -24.63
C PRO A 452 1.24 13.48 -23.84
N THR A 453 2.19 14.29 -24.27
CA THR A 453 2.64 15.49 -23.55
C THR A 453 1.48 16.41 -23.16
N ARG A 454 0.56 16.65 -24.10
CA ARG A 454 -0.55 17.56 -23.83
C ARG A 454 -1.44 17.06 -22.70
N GLN A 455 -1.73 15.77 -22.71
CA GLN A 455 -2.54 15.17 -21.65
C GLN A 455 -1.80 15.20 -20.32
N GLN A 456 -0.49 14.92 -20.32
CA GLN A 456 0.30 15.04 -19.11
C GLN A 456 0.20 16.44 -18.52
N GLN A 457 0.29 17.46 -19.37
CA GLN A 457 0.21 18.85 -18.91
C GLN A 457 -1.13 19.16 -18.28
N ARG A 458 -2.22 18.68 -18.89
CA ARG A 458 -3.56 18.92 -18.32
C ARG A 458 -3.69 18.28 -16.94
N ILE A 459 -3.17 17.06 -16.79
CA ILE A 459 -3.21 16.38 -15.50
C ILE A 459 -2.39 17.16 -14.47
N LEU A 460 -1.18 17.60 -14.85
CA LEU A 460 -0.30 18.28 -13.92
C LEU A 460 -0.83 19.64 -13.49
N GLU A 461 -1.49 20.36 -14.40
CA GLU A 461 -2.06 21.68 -14.05
C GLU A 461 -3.01 21.57 -12.87
N VAL A 462 -3.84 20.55 -12.85
CA VAL A 462 -4.79 20.37 -11.77
C VAL A 462 -4.11 19.70 -10.58
N SER A 463 -3.34 18.64 -10.85
CA SER A 463 -2.81 17.78 -9.80
C SER A 463 -1.83 18.50 -8.88
N LEU A 464 -1.07 19.46 -9.43
CA LEU A 464 -0.08 20.18 -8.61
C LEU A 464 -0.64 21.43 -7.96
N ASP A 465 -1.90 21.78 -8.23
CA ASP A 465 -2.57 22.93 -7.65
C ASP A 465 -3.60 22.41 -6.64
N ARG A 466 -3.25 22.44 -5.37
CA ARG A 466 -4.08 21.83 -4.34
C ARG A 466 -5.50 22.38 -4.33
N THR A 467 -5.64 23.69 -4.39
CA THR A 467 -6.96 24.30 -4.33
C THR A 467 -7.82 23.85 -5.50
N ARG A 468 -7.21 23.85 -6.68
CA ARG A 468 -7.94 23.46 -7.89
C ARG A 468 -8.31 21.96 -7.85
N LEU A 469 -7.38 21.13 -7.40
CA LEU A 469 -7.64 19.70 -7.29
C LEU A 469 -8.79 19.44 -6.31
N GLU A 470 -8.75 20.07 -5.14
CA GLU A 470 -9.76 19.81 -4.11
C GLU A 470 -11.17 20.16 -4.59
N GLN A 471 -11.30 21.19 -5.40
CA GLN A 471 -12.60 21.64 -5.89
C GLN A 471 -13.09 20.86 -7.10
N MET A 472 -12.22 20.10 -7.76
CA MET A 472 -12.57 19.46 -9.00
C MET A 472 -13.53 18.29 -8.76
N PRO A 473 -14.60 18.16 -9.57
CA PRO A 473 -15.43 16.95 -9.49
C PRO A 473 -14.64 15.70 -9.80
N VAL A 474 -14.95 14.62 -9.08
CA VAL A 474 -14.20 13.38 -9.23
C VAL A 474 -14.25 12.85 -10.66
N ASN A 475 -15.43 12.87 -11.27
CA ASN A 475 -15.57 12.37 -12.64
C ASN A 475 -14.74 13.18 -13.63
N GLU A 476 -14.62 14.49 -13.41
CA GLU A 476 -13.80 15.31 -14.30
C GLU A 476 -12.32 15.01 -14.11
N TYR A 477 -11.90 14.78 -12.87
CA TYR A 477 -10.49 14.42 -12.62
C TYR A 477 -10.13 13.10 -13.28
N LEU A 478 -10.98 12.08 -13.13
CA LEU A 478 -10.71 10.78 -13.75
C LEU A 478 -10.81 10.85 -15.29
N ASP A 479 -11.64 11.73 -15.83
CA ASP A 479 -11.66 11.91 -17.28
C ASP A 479 -10.30 12.35 -17.84
N LEU A 480 -9.49 13.04 -17.03
CA LEU A 480 -8.17 13.46 -17.49
C LEU A 480 -7.25 12.25 -17.77
N TYR A 481 -7.52 11.09 -17.16
CA TYR A 481 -6.67 9.91 -17.26
C TYR A 481 -7.17 8.88 -18.28
N VAL A 482 -8.19 9.20 -19.07
CA VAL A 482 -8.72 8.27 -20.06
C VAL A 482 -7.83 8.30 -21.31
N ILE A 483 -7.55 7.12 -21.86
CA ILE A 483 -6.78 7.04 -23.11
C ILE A 483 -7.68 6.89 -24.33
#